data_cd534f2a1310cdb96ea4f13a5d6f3330
#
_entry.id   cd534f2a1310cdb96ea4f13a5d6f3330
#
_cell.length_a   1.000
_cell.length_b   1.000
_cell.length_c   1.000
_cell.angle_alpha   90.00
_cell.angle_beta   90.00
_cell.angle_gamma   90.00
#
_symmetry.space_group_name_H-M   'P 1'
#
loop_
_entity.id
_entity.type
_entity.pdbx_description
1 polymer ?
#
loop_
_entity_poly.entity_id
_entity_poly.type
_entity_poly.pdbx_seq_one_letter_code
_entity_poly.pdbx_strand_id
1 'polypeptide(L)'
;NTILHLLAVAHEAGVDFGLDEIDAVSRRVPCLAKVAPNVAHGRTYYMEDVHRAGGIPAILGELHRAGLLREDVHAIHAPSLEAWLKEWDVRGGSPSAEAVELFHAAPGGVRSSSAFSQSERWAELDVDAEHGCVRDVAHAYSADGGLAVLRGNLAPDGCVVKTAGVDPSIWTFSGPAVVCESQEEAVEKILAKQVTPGDVVVIRYEGPKGGPGMQEMLYPTSFLKGRGLGKVCALVTDGRFSGGTSGLSIGHVSPEAASGGVIALVEDGDTVTIDIPNRSIRLEVDDAELARRRAALEAAGGYRPRSRDRQVSAALRAYAALATSADRGAVRDVGRLERL
;
A
#
# COMPACT_ATOMS: atom_id res chain seq x y z
N ASN A 1 -1.95 3.18 -2.59
CA ASN A 1 -2.81 4.30 -3.05
C ASN A 1 -3.95 4.59 -2.09
N THR A 2 -4.66 3.57 -1.57
CA THR A 2 -5.81 3.75 -0.66
C THR A 2 -5.49 4.70 0.50
N ILE A 3 -4.31 4.56 1.12
CA ILE A 3 -3.88 5.43 2.23
C ILE A 3 -3.82 6.90 1.80
N LEU A 4 -3.15 7.21 0.69
CA LEU A 4 -3.08 8.59 0.17
C LEU A 4 -4.48 9.16 -0.10
N HIS A 5 -5.35 8.37 -0.71
CA HIS A 5 -6.71 8.80 -1.03
C HIS A 5 -7.57 9.04 0.22
N LEU A 6 -7.47 8.16 1.23
CA LEU A 6 -8.19 8.34 2.50
C LEU A 6 -7.75 9.61 3.22
N LEU A 7 -6.44 9.86 3.31
CA LEU A 7 -5.89 11.06 3.91
C LEU A 7 -6.31 12.33 3.15
N ALA A 8 -6.31 12.28 1.81
CA ALA A 8 -6.76 13.39 0.98
C ALA A 8 -8.25 13.68 1.17
N VAL A 9 -9.10 12.65 1.19
CA VAL A 9 -10.55 12.80 1.43
C VAL A 9 -10.82 13.35 2.83
N ALA A 10 -10.11 12.85 3.86
CA ALA A 10 -10.23 13.36 5.21
C ALA A 10 -9.85 14.85 5.30
N HIS A 11 -8.75 15.23 4.65
CA HIS A 11 -8.31 16.63 4.57
C HIS A 11 -9.38 17.54 3.95
N GLU A 12 -9.91 17.16 2.78
CA GLU A 12 -10.94 17.94 2.09
C GLU A 12 -12.27 17.99 2.86
N ALA A 13 -12.57 16.96 3.64
CA ALA A 13 -13.75 16.91 4.52
C ALA A 13 -13.56 17.63 5.85
N GLY A 14 -12.36 18.14 6.15
CA GLY A 14 -12.03 18.76 7.44
C GLY A 14 -12.06 17.78 8.61
N VAL A 15 -11.81 16.49 8.34
CA VAL A 15 -11.76 15.42 9.35
C VAL A 15 -10.31 15.23 9.80
N ASP A 16 -10.09 15.26 11.12
CA ASP A 16 -8.81 14.93 11.71
C ASP A 16 -8.61 13.41 11.68
N PHE A 17 -7.83 12.95 10.70
CA PHE A 17 -7.57 11.54 10.43
C PHE A 17 -6.21 11.38 9.77
N GLY A 18 -5.34 10.60 10.39
CA GLY A 18 -3.95 10.45 9.99
C GLY A 18 -3.48 8.99 9.91
N LEU A 19 -2.17 8.81 9.78
CA LEU A 19 -1.55 7.49 9.71
C LEU A 19 -1.71 6.70 11.02
N ASP A 20 -1.80 7.38 12.17
CA ASP A 20 -1.95 6.72 13.47
C ASP A 20 -3.32 6.06 13.60
N GLU A 21 -4.40 6.71 13.14
CA GLU A 21 -5.74 6.14 13.07
C GLU A 21 -5.79 4.95 12.11
N ILE A 22 -5.10 5.07 10.97
CA ILE A 22 -5.00 3.97 9.99
C ILE A 22 -4.30 2.75 10.60
N ASP A 23 -3.17 2.94 11.28
CA ASP A 23 -2.45 1.83 11.93
C ASP A 23 -3.26 1.23 13.09
N ALA A 24 -3.92 2.06 13.88
CA ALA A 24 -4.80 1.62 14.97
C ALA A 24 -5.98 0.77 14.47
N VAL A 25 -6.59 1.15 13.36
CA VAL A 25 -7.66 0.34 12.70
C VAL A 25 -7.07 -0.95 12.15
N SER A 26 -5.93 -0.88 11.44
CA SER A 26 -5.28 -2.06 10.87
C SER A 26 -4.91 -3.11 11.91
N ARG A 27 -4.51 -2.71 13.13
CA ARG A 27 -4.21 -3.64 14.24
C ARG A 27 -5.44 -4.37 14.78
N ARG A 28 -6.63 -3.85 14.55
CA ARG A 28 -7.90 -4.43 15.07
C ARG A 28 -8.69 -5.19 14.03
N VAL A 29 -8.51 -4.86 12.76
CA VAL A 29 -9.29 -5.45 11.67
C VAL A 29 -8.47 -6.54 11.00
N PRO A 30 -8.87 -7.82 11.11
CA PRO A 30 -8.14 -8.93 10.55
C PRO A 30 -8.18 -8.95 9.02
N CYS A 31 -7.22 -9.65 8.41
CA CYS A 31 -7.18 -9.85 6.97
C CYS A 31 -8.11 -11.01 6.58
N LEU A 32 -9.30 -10.70 6.08
CA LEU A 32 -10.34 -11.69 5.75
C LEU A 32 -10.27 -12.22 4.32
N ALA A 33 -9.54 -11.53 3.41
CA ALA A 33 -9.40 -11.95 2.02
C ALA A 33 -7.99 -11.70 1.51
N LYS A 34 -7.44 -12.67 0.78
CA LYS A 34 -6.15 -12.56 0.07
C LYS A 34 -6.34 -12.93 -1.38
N VAL A 35 -5.98 -12.01 -2.29
CA VAL A 35 -6.10 -12.21 -3.74
C VAL A 35 -4.77 -12.05 -4.45
N ALA A 36 -4.69 -12.50 -5.70
CA ALA A 36 -3.52 -12.33 -6.55
C ALA A 36 -2.95 -10.90 -6.47
N PRO A 37 -1.64 -10.73 -6.52
CA PRO A 37 -0.59 -11.73 -6.80
C PRO A 37 -0.16 -12.58 -5.59
N ASN A 38 -0.87 -12.50 -4.48
CA ASN A 38 -0.57 -13.25 -3.26
C ASN A 38 -1.17 -14.67 -3.34
N VAL A 39 -0.45 -15.62 -2.74
CA VAL A 39 -0.91 -17.01 -2.62
C VAL A 39 -1.37 -17.22 -1.18
N ALA A 40 -2.56 -17.78 -1.00
CA ALA A 40 -3.14 -18.07 0.29
C ALA A 40 -3.30 -19.60 0.46
N HIS A 41 -2.53 -20.19 1.36
CA HIS A 41 -2.56 -21.65 1.63
C HIS A 41 -2.48 -22.51 0.35
N GLY A 42 -1.58 -22.15 -0.57
CA GLY A 42 -1.38 -22.86 -1.84
C GLY A 42 -2.42 -22.55 -2.92
N ARG A 43 -3.38 -21.68 -2.66
CA ARG A 43 -4.37 -21.22 -3.62
C ARG A 43 -4.15 -19.75 -4.00
N THR A 44 -4.41 -19.40 -5.24
CA THR A 44 -4.49 -18.03 -5.72
C THR A 44 -5.94 -17.69 -6.00
N TYR A 45 -6.50 -16.77 -5.24
CA TYR A 45 -7.82 -16.23 -5.48
C TYR A 45 -7.72 -14.95 -6.32
N TYR A 46 -8.78 -14.65 -7.08
CA TYR A 46 -8.91 -13.46 -7.90
C TYR A 46 -10.11 -12.64 -7.47
N MET A 47 -10.29 -11.45 -8.01
CA MET A 47 -11.46 -10.62 -7.69
C MET A 47 -12.79 -11.29 -8.07
N GLU A 48 -12.77 -12.16 -9.06
CA GLU A 48 -13.91 -13.00 -9.43
C GLU A 48 -14.31 -13.97 -8.31
N ASP A 49 -13.33 -14.53 -7.57
CA ASP A 49 -13.62 -15.39 -6.41
C ASP A 49 -14.21 -14.57 -5.25
N VAL A 50 -13.72 -13.34 -5.04
CA VAL A 50 -14.31 -12.42 -4.06
C VAL A 50 -15.76 -12.09 -4.43
N HIS A 51 -16.04 -11.83 -5.70
CA HIS A 51 -17.40 -11.61 -6.19
C HIS A 51 -18.30 -12.82 -5.89
N ARG A 52 -17.87 -14.02 -6.28
CA ARG A 52 -18.58 -15.27 -5.99
C ARG A 52 -18.80 -15.53 -4.49
N ALA A 53 -17.93 -15.01 -3.63
CA ALA A 53 -18.06 -15.10 -2.18
C ALA A 53 -19.05 -14.07 -1.58
N GLY A 54 -19.67 -13.23 -2.42
CA GLY A 54 -20.61 -12.17 -2.00
C GLY A 54 -19.99 -10.78 -1.97
N GLY A 55 -18.77 -10.59 -2.52
CA GLY A 55 -18.16 -9.30 -2.73
C GLY A 55 -17.84 -8.53 -1.44
N ILE A 56 -17.89 -7.21 -1.54
CA ILE A 56 -17.70 -6.30 -0.40
C ILE A 56 -18.76 -6.49 0.69
N PRO A 57 -20.06 -6.70 0.37
CA PRO A 57 -21.06 -6.99 1.41
C PRO A 57 -20.69 -8.18 2.29
N ALA A 58 -20.18 -9.27 1.73
CA ALA A 58 -19.76 -10.43 2.53
C ALA A 58 -18.57 -10.11 3.44
N ILE A 59 -17.57 -9.36 2.97
CA ILE A 59 -16.44 -8.93 3.80
C ILE A 59 -16.92 -8.02 4.94
N LEU A 60 -17.74 -7.02 4.65
CA LEU A 60 -18.29 -6.13 5.67
C LEU A 60 -19.26 -6.87 6.60
N GLY A 61 -20.01 -7.84 6.09
CA GLY A 61 -20.89 -8.70 6.89
C GLY A 61 -20.11 -9.51 7.93
N GLU A 62 -18.93 -10.05 7.58
CA GLU A 62 -18.08 -10.73 8.55
C GLU A 62 -17.56 -9.77 9.64
N LEU A 63 -17.14 -8.56 9.25
CA LEU A 63 -16.73 -7.55 10.21
C LEU A 63 -17.89 -7.07 11.10
N HIS A 64 -19.09 -6.97 10.55
CA HIS A 64 -20.31 -6.64 11.29
C HIS A 64 -20.62 -7.71 12.35
N ARG A 65 -20.66 -8.98 11.97
CA ARG A 65 -20.86 -10.11 12.90
C ARG A 65 -19.83 -10.15 14.02
N ALA A 66 -18.61 -9.67 13.76
CA ALA A 66 -17.53 -9.56 14.73
C ALA A 66 -17.59 -8.28 15.60
N GLY A 67 -18.57 -7.39 15.39
CA GLY A 67 -18.67 -6.11 16.11
C GLY A 67 -17.57 -5.10 15.77
N LEU A 68 -16.97 -5.21 14.59
CA LEU A 68 -15.86 -4.36 14.12
C LEU A 68 -16.31 -3.21 13.22
N LEU A 69 -17.60 -3.09 12.93
CA LEU A 69 -18.17 -2.00 12.14
C LEU A 69 -19.05 -1.07 12.97
N ARG A 70 -19.12 0.17 12.53
CA ARG A 70 -20.13 1.13 12.96
C ARG A 70 -21.36 0.94 12.08
N GLU A 71 -22.47 0.59 12.69
CA GLU A 71 -23.70 0.19 12.01
C GLU A 71 -24.53 1.39 11.57
N ASP A 72 -24.41 2.50 12.32
CA ASP A 72 -25.20 3.73 12.21
C ASP A 72 -24.76 4.67 11.09
N VAL A 73 -23.70 4.31 10.34
CA VAL A 73 -23.21 5.14 9.25
C VAL A 73 -24.13 5.07 8.03
N HIS A 74 -24.34 6.23 7.40
CA HIS A 74 -25.07 6.32 6.14
C HIS A 74 -24.39 5.53 5.03
N ALA A 75 -25.20 4.83 4.23
CA ALA A 75 -24.78 4.26 2.96
C ALA A 75 -25.49 4.98 1.81
N ILE A 76 -24.83 5.08 0.66
CA ILE A 76 -25.38 5.79 -0.50
C ILE A 76 -26.68 5.14 -1.02
N HIS A 77 -26.82 3.83 -0.82
CA HIS A 77 -27.90 3.01 -1.37
C HIS A 77 -28.94 2.60 -0.31
N ALA A 78 -28.70 2.92 0.97
CA ALA A 78 -29.55 2.50 2.07
C ALA A 78 -29.49 3.49 3.22
N PRO A 79 -30.50 3.52 4.11
CA PRO A 79 -30.54 4.41 5.27
C PRO A 79 -29.36 4.24 6.23
N SER A 80 -28.82 3.03 6.33
CA SER A 80 -27.64 2.71 7.14
C SER A 80 -26.83 1.57 6.51
N LEU A 81 -25.59 1.41 6.98
CA LEU A 81 -24.75 0.28 6.60
C LEU A 81 -25.38 -1.06 6.99
N GLU A 82 -25.98 -1.14 8.18
CA GLU A 82 -26.71 -2.32 8.63
C GLU A 82 -27.86 -2.70 7.68
N ALA A 83 -28.69 -1.72 7.27
CA ALA A 83 -29.78 -1.96 6.34
C ALA A 83 -29.28 -2.48 4.98
N TRP A 84 -28.16 -1.92 4.49
CA TRP A 84 -27.53 -2.39 3.26
C TRP A 84 -26.99 -3.82 3.38
N LEU A 85 -26.30 -4.14 4.48
CA LEU A 85 -25.77 -5.49 4.72
C LEU A 85 -26.87 -6.53 4.85
N LYS A 86 -28.00 -6.20 5.51
CA LYS A 86 -29.16 -7.09 5.63
C LYS A 86 -29.69 -7.53 4.26
N GLU A 87 -29.65 -6.65 3.27
CA GLU A 87 -30.13 -6.89 1.92
C GLU A 87 -29.08 -7.56 1.03
N TRP A 88 -27.78 -7.18 1.16
CA TRP A 88 -26.74 -7.52 0.19
C TRP A 88 -25.73 -8.57 0.67
N ASP A 89 -25.63 -8.85 1.97
CA ASP A 89 -24.75 -9.90 2.46
C ASP A 89 -25.36 -11.29 2.24
N VAL A 90 -24.91 -11.98 1.21
CA VAL A 90 -25.40 -13.35 0.86
C VAL A 90 -25.05 -14.42 1.90
N ARG A 91 -24.24 -14.09 2.88
CA ARG A 91 -23.92 -14.92 4.06
C ARG A 91 -24.80 -14.55 5.25
N GLY A 92 -25.52 -13.45 5.16
CA GLY A 92 -26.51 -13.00 6.13
C GLY A 92 -27.79 -13.83 6.06
N GLY A 93 -28.64 -13.67 7.06
CA GLY A 93 -29.85 -14.51 7.21
C GLY A 93 -30.95 -14.22 6.19
N SER A 94 -30.94 -13.11 5.43
CA SER A 94 -32.05 -12.70 4.59
C SER A 94 -31.63 -11.80 3.41
N PRO A 95 -30.70 -12.25 2.55
CA PRO A 95 -30.30 -11.47 1.39
C PRO A 95 -31.46 -11.33 0.39
N SER A 96 -31.48 -10.23 -0.37
CA SER A 96 -32.42 -10.02 -1.45
C SER A 96 -32.21 -11.00 -2.61
N ALA A 97 -33.26 -11.29 -3.35
CA ALA A 97 -33.15 -12.11 -4.57
C ALA A 97 -32.22 -11.46 -5.59
N GLU A 98 -32.19 -10.12 -5.65
CA GLU A 98 -31.31 -9.36 -6.52
C GLU A 98 -29.83 -9.56 -6.13
N ALA A 99 -29.47 -9.49 -4.85
CA ALA A 99 -28.12 -9.75 -4.36
C ALA A 99 -27.66 -11.18 -4.69
N VAL A 100 -28.51 -12.17 -4.45
CA VAL A 100 -28.21 -13.58 -4.78
C VAL A 100 -27.98 -13.75 -6.27
N GLU A 101 -28.85 -13.19 -7.11
CA GLU A 101 -28.70 -13.25 -8.57
C GLU A 101 -27.41 -12.56 -9.05
N LEU A 102 -27.08 -11.37 -8.51
CA LEU A 102 -25.87 -10.64 -8.85
C LEU A 102 -24.61 -11.46 -8.58
N PHE A 103 -24.50 -12.07 -7.42
CA PHE A 103 -23.29 -12.82 -7.05
C PHE A 103 -23.18 -14.20 -7.69
N HIS A 104 -24.27 -14.76 -8.16
CA HIS A 104 -24.24 -15.92 -9.04
C HIS A 104 -23.79 -15.60 -10.48
N ALA A 105 -24.03 -14.38 -10.96
CA ALA A 105 -23.64 -13.97 -12.31
C ALA A 105 -22.14 -13.72 -12.39
N ALA A 106 -21.48 -14.24 -13.43
CA ALA A 106 -20.06 -13.98 -13.66
C ALA A 106 -19.84 -12.53 -14.09
N PRO A 107 -18.90 -11.78 -13.50
CA PRO A 107 -18.55 -10.45 -13.94
C PRO A 107 -18.18 -10.42 -15.43
N GLY A 108 -18.81 -9.52 -16.20
CA GLY A 108 -18.62 -9.46 -17.63
C GLY A 108 -19.17 -10.66 -18.42
N GLY A 109 -20.04 -11.48 -17.81
CA GLY A 109 -20.69 -12.63 -18.48
C GLY A 109 -19.78 -13.82 -18.74
N VAL A 110 -18.59 -13.88 -18.12
CA VAL A 110 -17.64 -15.00 -18.32
C VAL A 110 -16.95 -15.36 -17.02
N ARG A 111 -16.88 -16.63 -16.68
CA ARG A 111 -16.10 -17.15 -15.56
C ARG A 111 -14.63 -17.25 -15.97
N SER A 112 -13.87 -16.18 -15.77
CA SER A 112 -12.47 -16.07 -16.23
C SER A 112 -11.50 -16.93 -15.42
N SER A 113 -11.82 -17.26 -14.16
CA SER A 113 -11.04 -18.16 -13.31
C SER A 113 -11.23 -19.66 -13.64
N SER A 114 -12.16 -20.00 -14.52
CA SER A 114 -12.44 -21.38 -14.95
C SER A 114 -12.02 -21.57 -16.41
N ALA A 115 -10.91 -22.29 -16.62
CA ALA A 115 -10.41 -22.55 -17.98
C ALA A 115 -11.49 -23.17 -18.88
N PHE A 116 -11.60 -22.65 -20.12
CA PHE A 116 -12.57 -23.10 -21.14
C PHE A 116 -14.05 -23.03 -20.73
N SER A 117 -14.39 -22.26 -19.67
CA SER A 117 -15.79 -22.10 -19.26
C SER A 117 -16.58 -21.37 -20.32
N GLN A 118 -17.80 -21.89 -20.61
CA GLN A 118 -18.83 -21.25 -21.42
C GLN A 118 -20.01 -20.76 -20.54
N SER A 119 -19.92 -20.89 -19.21
CA SER A 119 -20.99 -20.51 -18.32
C SER A 119 -20.86 -19.05 -17.91
N GLU A 120 -21.98 -18.35 -17.91
CA GLU A 120 -22.12 -16.95 -17.50
C GLU A 120 -22.38 -16.82 -15.98
N ARG A 121 -22.49 -17.96 -15.26
CA ARG A 121 -22.80 -17.95 -13.84
C ARG A 121 -22.28 -19.19 -13.11
N TRP A 122 -22.15 -19.09 -11.79
CA TRP A 122 -21.87 -20.22 -10.91
C TRP A 122 -23.15 -20.90 -10.45
N ALA A 123 -23.07 -22.22 -10.28
CA ALA A 123 -24.15 -22.99 -9.67
C ALA A 123 -24.28 -22.68 -8.17
N GLU A 124 -23.13 -22.44 -7.50
CA GLU A 124 -23.04 -22.20 -6.06
C GLU A 124 -22.15 -21.01 -5.74
N LEU A 125 -22.52 -20.24 -4.72
CA LEU A 125 -21.68 -19.20 -4.14
C LEU A 125 -20.59 -19.82 -3.26
N ASP A 126 -19.49 -19.10 -3.06
CA ASP A 126 -18.45 -19.45 -2.08
C ASP A 126 -18.81 -18.85 -0.71
N VAL A 127 -19.64 -19.56 0.05
CA VAL A 127 -20.07 -19.14 1.40
C VAL A 127 -19.26 -19.81 2.52
N ASP A 128 -18.20 -20.56 2.17
CA ASP A 128 -17.32 -21.20 3.14
C ASP A 128 -16.46 -20.14 3.85
N ALA A 129 -16.83 -19.86 5.10
CA ALA A 129 -16.16 -18.85 5.91
C ALA A 129 -14.83 -19.34 6.53
N GLU A 130 -14.58 -20.62 6.51
CA GLU A 130 -13.37 -21.24 7.08
C GLU A 130 -12.27 -21.44 6.04
N HIS A 131 -12.61 -21.97 4.85
CA HIS A 131 -11.65 -22.37 3.83
C HIS A 131 -11.81 -21.60 2.49
N GLY A 132 -12.87 -20.82 2.35
CA GLY A 132 -13.18 -20.06 1.14
C GLY A 132 -12.29 -18.85 0.89
N CYS A 133 -12.63 -18.09 -0.14
CA CYS A 133 -11.93 -16.87 -0.53
C CYS A 133 -12.03 -15.76 0.53
N VAL A 134 -13.24 -15.51 1.01
CA VAL A 134 -13.53 -14.57 2.12
C VAL A 134 -13.75 -15.40 3.38
N ARG A 135 -12.98 -15.13 4.42
CA ARG A 135 -13.01 -15.86 5.68
C ARG A 135 -13.69 -15.07 6.77
N ASP A 136 -14.17 -15.76 7.80
CA ASP A 136 -14.60 -15.10 9.03
C ASP A 136 -13.40 -14.67 9.88
N VAL A 137 -13.66 -13.96 10.97
CA VAL A 137 -12.61 -13.43 11.87
C VAL A 137 -11.84 -14.56 12.57
N ALA A 138 -12.49 -15.69 12.89
CA ALA A 138 -11.85 -16.82 13.56
C ALA A 138 -10.83 -17.54 12.65
N HIS A 139 -11.06 -17.51 11.34
CA HIS A 139 -10.23 -18.19 10.33
C HIS A 139 -9.47 -17.20 9.43
N ALA A 140 -9.35 -15.93 9.86
CA ALA A 140 -8.67 -14.87 9.12
C ALA A 140 -7.23 -15.27 8.70
N TYR A 141 -6.78 -14.76 7.56
CA TYR A 141 -5.41 -14.97 7.06
C TYR A 141 -4.34 -14.38 7.98
N SER A 142 -4.67 -13.34 8.72
CA SER A 142 -3.88 -12.77 9.82
C SER A 142 -4.79 -11.99 10.75
N ALA A 143 -4.45 -11.98 12.05
CA ALA A 143 -5.19 -11.22 13.07
C ALA A 143 -5.00 -9.69 12.92
N ASP A 144 -3.90 -9.27 12.28
CA ASP A 144 -3.57 -7.90 11.93
C ASP A 144 -4.02 -7.63 10.48
N GLY A 145 -4.39 -6.41 10.18
CA GLY A 145 -4.80 -6.00 8.83
C GLY A 145 -3.69 -6.13 7.81
N GLY A 146 -4.05 -5.98 6.55
CA GLY A 146 -3.12 -6.13 5.43
C GLY A 146 -2.18 -4.95 5.20
N LEU A 147 -2.18 -3.93 6.08
CA LEU A 147 -1.37 -2.73 6.01
C LEU A 147 -0.71 -2.44 7.35
N ALA A 148 0.48 -1.83 7.35
CA ALA A 148 1.13 -1.35 8.55
C ALA A 148 1.81 0.00 8.30
N VAL A 149 1.81 0.86 9.30
CA VAL A 149 2.58 2.09 9.31
C VAL A 149 3.86 1.85 10.11
N LEU A 150 5.01 2.11 9.50
CA LEU A 150 6.31 2.03 10.18
C LEU A 150 6.84 3.43 10.45
N ARG A 151 7.56 3.59 11.56
CA ARG A 151 8.20 4.85 11.97
C ARG A 151 9.64 4.59 12.38
N GLY A 152 10.45 5.63 12.36
CA GLY A 152 11.86 5.60 12.78
C GLY A 152 12.63 6.77 12.20
N ASN A 153 13.95 6.78 12.37
CA ASN A 153 14.76 7.89 11.87
C ASN A 153 14.68 8.05 10.33
N LEU A 154 14.46 6.94 9.60
CA LEU A 154 14.31 6.97 8.14
C LEU A 154 12.94 7.54 7.71
N ALA A 155 11.90 7.34 8.51
CA ALA A 155 10.55 7.81 8.24
C ALA A 155 9.89 8.35 9.54
N PRO A 156 10.31 9.51 10.05
CA PRO A 156 9.76 10.03 11.31
C PRO A 156 8.27 10.36 11.22
N ASP A 157 7.78 10.81 10.08
CA ASP A 157 6.36 11.09 9.85
C ASP A 157 5.59 9.83 9.36
N GLY A 158 6.30 8.72 9.19
CA GLY A 158 5.75 7.42 8.83
C GLY A 158 6.00 7.00 7.38
N CYS A 159 5.82 5.71 7.15
CA CYS A 159 5.77 5.07 5.84
C CYS A 159 4.82 3.88 5.91
N VAL A 160 4.43 3.34 4.76
CA VAL A 160 3.39 2.30 4.67
C VAL A 160 3.92 1.05 4.00
N VAL A 161 3.62 -0.11 4.59
CA VAL A 161 3.86 -1.43 4.00
C VAL A 161 2.56 -2.21 3.88
N LYS A 162 2.37 -2.91 2.75
CA LYS A 162 1.28 -3.86 2.56
C LYS A 162 1.71 -5.23 3.10
N THR A 163 1.45 -5.48 4.38
CA THR A 163 1.86 -6.71 5.08
C THR A 163 1.21 -7.96 4.50
N ALA A 164 -0.02 -7.86 3.98
CA ALA A 164 -0.70 -8.96 3.30
C ALA A 164 0.08 -9.52 2.09
N GLY A 165 0.99 -8.74 1.51
CA GLY A 165 1.83 -9.13 0.37
C GLY A 165 3.24 -9.56 0.73
N VAL A 166 3.62 -9.52 2.00
CA VAL A 166 4.97 -9.83 2.49
C VAL A 166 5.01 -11.24 3.07
N ASP A 167 6.03 -12.02 2.68
CA ASP A 167 6.28 -13.32 3.28
C ASP A 167 6.70 -13.12 4.77
N PRO A 168 6.08 -13.82 5.73
CA PRO A 168 6.41 -13.65 7.14
C PRO A 168 7.89 -13.83 7.48
N SER A 169 8.64 -14.62 6.71
CA SER A 169 10.07 -14.87 6.91
C SER A 169 10.93 -13.60 6.75
N ILE A 170 10.42 -12.55 6.10
CA ILE A 170 11.10 -11.26 5.90
C ILE A 170 10.37 -10.08 6.54
N TRP A 171 9.49 -10.33 7.52
CA TRP A 171 8.87 -9.25 8.29
C TRP A 171 9.87 -8.47 9.15
N THR A 172 10.96 -9.12 9.54
CA THR A 172 12.16 -8.47 10.08
C THR A 172 13.26 -8.64 9.06
N PHE A 173 13.82 -7.54 8.59
CA PHE A 173 14.79 -7.52 7.50
C PHE A 173 15.86 -6.45 7.77
N SER A 174 17.11 -6.76 7.48
CA SER A 174 18.22 -5.80 7.55
C SER A 174 19.17 -6.07 6.40
N GLY A 175 19.59 -5.02 5.72
CA GLY A 175 20.49 -5.15 4.58
C GLY A 175 21.08 -3.84 4.09
N PRO A 176 22.12 -3.93 3.24
CA PRO A 176 22.75 -2.77 2.65
C PRO A 176 21.84 -2.09 1.62
N ALA A 177 21.85 -0.77 1.62
CA ALA A 177 21.12 0.05 0.67
C ALA A 177 21.76 0.02 -0.71
N VAL A 178 20.94 -0.12 -1.75
CA VAL A 178 21.25 0.20 -3.14
C VAL A 178 20.41 1.41 -3.52
N VAL A 179 21.04 2.58 -3.59
CA VAL A 179 20.35 3.87 -3.76
C VAL A 179 20.10 4.15 -5.24
N CYS A 180 18.86 4.57 -5.56
CA CYS A 180 18.43 4.98 -6.89
C CYS A 180 17.68 6.32 -6.78
N GLU A 181 17.96 7.26 -7.68
CA GLU A 181 17.34 8.59 -7.71
C GLU A 181 16.13 8.67 -8.64
N SER A 182 15.72 7.53 -9.21
CA SER A 182 14.50 7.38 -10.00
C SER A 182 14.07 5.91 -10.09
N GLN A 183 12.82 5.68 -10.49
CA GLN A 183 12.31 4.35 -10.81
C GLN A 183 13.13 3.72 -11.96
N GLU A 184 13.47 4.49 -12.97
CA GLU A 184 14.22 4.07 -14.15
C GLU A 184 15.59 3.54 -13.75
N GLU A 185 16.35 4.28 -12.93
CA GLU A 185 17.66 3.85 -12.42
C GLU A 185 17.54 2.55 -11.61
N ALA A 186 16.49 2.42 -10.79
CA ALA A 186 16.24 1.18 -10.05
C ALA A 186 16.04 -0.01 -10.99
N VAL A 187 15.26 0.16 -12.06
CA VAL A 187 15.06 -0.87 -13.08
C VAL A 187 16.36 -1.27 -13.74
N GLU A 188 17.17 -0.29 -14.14
CA GLU A 188 18.48 -0.52 -14.77
C GLU A 188 19.40 -1.32 -13.83
N LYS A 189 19.55 -0.91 -12.57
CA LYS A 189 20.36 -1.62 -11.56
C LYS A 189 19.87 -3.05 -11.30
N ILE A 190 18.55 -3.26 -11.23
CA ILE A 190 17.96 -4.58 -11.06
C ILE A 190 18.28 -5.47 -12.26
N LEU A 191 18.07 -4.99 -13.48
CA LEU A 191 18.32 -5.76 -14.71
C LEU A 191 19.82 -6.02 -14.93
N ALA A 192 20.67 -5.06 -14.61
CA ALA A 192 22.14 -5.19 -14.67
C ALA A 192 22.73 -6.11 -13.58
N LYS A 193 21.88 -6.72 -12.73
CA LYS A 193 22.28 -7.61 -11.63
C LYS A 193 23.14 -6.92 -10.54
N GLN A 194 23.01 -5.62 -10.40
CA GLN A 194 23.66 -4.85 -9.33
C GLN A 194 22.90 -4.97 -7.99
N VAL A 195 21.64 -5.42 -8.03
CA VAL A 195 20.87 -5.79 -6.84
C VAL A 195 20.99 -7.29 -6.60
N THR A 196 21.38 -7.65 -5.40
CA THR A 196 21.64 -9.03 -4.94
C THR A 196 20.74 -9.43 -3.75
N PRO A 197 20.61 -10.73 -3.43
CA PRO A 197 19.89 -11.16 -2.23
C PRO A 197 20.45 -10.49 -0.97
N GLY A 198 19.55 -9.96 -0.15
CA GLY A 198 19.89 -9.23 1.08
C GLY A 198 19.86 -7.72 0.95
N ASP A 199 19.80 -7.18 -0.25
CA ASP A 199 19.83 -5.73 -0.47
C ASP A 199 18.48 -5.05 -0.16
N VAL A 200 18.56 -3.78 0.24
CA VAL A 200 17.43 -2.84 0.34
C VAL A 200 17.55 -1.83 -0.81
N VAL A 201 16.68 -1.93 -1.81
CA VAL A 201 16.62 -0.96 -2.90
C VAL A 201 15.94 0.30 -2.40
N VAL A 202 16.65 1.43 -2.35
CA VAL A 202 16.14 2.72 -1.91
C VAL A 202 15.92 3.62 -3.12
N ILE A 203 14.65 3.88 -3.45
CA ILE A 203 14.26 4.76 -4.56
C ILE A 203 13.76 6.07 -3.98
N ARG A 204 14.44 7.16 -4.26
CA ARG A 204 14.15 8.48 -3.68
C ARG A 204 13.83 9.52 -4.76
N TYR A 205 13.25 10.64 -4.34
CA TYR A 205 12.76 11.73 -5.21
C TYR A 205 11.59 11.32 -6.12
N GLU A 206 10.78 10.36 -5.68
CA GLU A 206 9.55 9.93 -6.35
C GLU A 206 8.28 10.29 -5.53
N GLY A 207 8.48 11.07 -4.47
CA GLY A 207 7.39 11.60 -3.63
C GLY A 207 6.64 12.77 -4.28
N PRO A 208 5.69 13.38 -3.53
CA PRO A 208 4.80 14.44 -4.05
C PRO A 208 5.51 15.63 -4.68
N LYS A 209 6.67 16.05 -4.13
CA LYS A 209 7.46 17.16 -4.64
C LYS A 209 8.60 16.71 -5.54
N GLY A 210 9.32 15.67 -5.15
CA GLY A 210 10.50 15.16 -5.85
C GLY A 210 10.13 14.49 -7.18
N GLY A 211 9.05 13.73 -7.19
CA GLY A 211 8.48 13.09 -8.36
C GLY A 211 7.02 13.49 -8.56
N PRO A 212 6.72 14.75 -8.98
CA PRO A 212 5.36 15.25 -9.01
C PRO A 212 4.40 14.35 -9.79
N GLY A 213 3.30 13.96 -9.12
CA GLY A 213 2.37 12.95 -9.59
C GLY A 213 2.60 11.57 -8.94
N MET A 214 3.69 11.40 -8.19
CA MET A 214 4.06 10.17 -7.48
C MET A 214 3.91 8.93 -8.37
N GLN A 215 4.87 8.73 -9.25
CA GLN A 215 4.89 7.56 -10.15
C GLN A 215 4.79 6.26 -9.34
N GLU A 216 3.95 5.35 -9.81
CA GLU A 216 3.80 4.03 -9.18
C GLU A 216 5.03 3.16 -9.46
N MET A 217 5.57 2.53 -8.40
CA MET A 217 6.75 1.66 -8.46
C MET A 217 6.43 0.25 -8.99
N LEU A 218 5.71 0.16 -10.11
CA LEU A 218 5.31 -1.12 -10.70
C LEU A 218 6.50 -1.90 -11.26
N TYR A 219 7.35 -1.25 -12.04
CA TYR A 219 8.45 -1.92 -12.73
C TYR A 219 9.52 -2.47 -11.77
N PRO A 220 10.04 -1.71 -10.78
CA PRO A 220 11.02 -2.25 -9.85
C PRO A 220 10.51 -3.49 -9.10
N THR A 221 9.27 -3.47 -8.63
CA THR A 221 8.67 -4.63 -7.92
C THR A 221 8.50 -5.84 -8.84
N SER A 222 8.08 -5.61 -10.08
CA SER A 222 7.89 -6.66 -11.08
C SER A 222 9.21 -7.32 -11.47
N PHE A 223 10.27 -6.51 -11.68
CA PHE A 223 11.60 -7.03 -12.04
C PHE A 223 12.30 -7.71 -10.86
N LEU A 224 12.17 -7.20 -9.63
CA LEU A 224 12.65 -7.91 -8.44
C LEU A 224 11.99 -9.30 -8.34
N LYS A 225 10.67 -9.37 -8.51
CA LYS A 225 9.94 -10.64 -8.51
C LYS A 225 10.37 -11.55 -9.66
N GLY A 226 10.48 -11.02 -10.87
CA GLY A 226 10.90 -11.77 -12.07
C GLY A 226 12.32 -12.34 -11.95
N ARG A 227 13.20 -11.69 -11.18
CA ARG A 227 14.53 -12.16 -10.85
C ARG A 227 14.60 -13.11 -9.64
N GLY A 228 13.47 -13.46 -9.04
CA GLY A 228 13.44 -14.29 -7.83
C GLY A 228 13.87 -13.56 -6.54
N LEU A 229 14.01 -12.22 -6.57
CA LEU A 229 14.48 -11.41 -5.45
C LEU A 229 13.35 -10.95 -4.51
N GLY A 230 12.09 -11.16 -4.88
CA GLY A 230 10.92 -10.64 -4.14
C GLY A 230 10.74 -11.16 -2.70
N LYS A 231 11.47 -12.22 -2.29
CA LYS A 231 11.47 -12.76 -0.94
C LYS A 231 12.79 -12.58 -0.19
N VAL A 232 13.77 -11.96 -0.82
CA VAL A 232 15.14 -11.86 -0.29
C VAL A 232 15.72 -10.45 -0.42
N CYS A 233 14.94 -9.49 -0.90
CA CYS A 233 15.26 -8.07 -0.96
C CYS A 233 14.08 -7.25 -0.43
N ALA A 234 14.39 -6.05 0.04
CA ALA A 234 13.39 -5.04 0.35
C ALA A 234 13.45 -3.88 -0.67
N LEU A 235 12.34 -3.14 -0.80
CA LEU A 235 12.28 -1.91 -1.56
C LEU A 235 11.66 -0.82 -0.70
N VAL A 236 12.33 0.34 -0.61
CA VAL A 236 11.92 1.50 0.19
C VAL A 236 11.87 2.72 -0.71
N THR A 237 10.79 3.50 -0.66
CA THR A 237 10.64 4.70 -1.50
C THR A 237 9.78 5.78 -0.85
N ASP A 238 10.03 7.02 -1.20
CA ASP A 238 9.14 8.14 -0.95
C ASP A 238 7.99 8.24 -1.99
N GLY A 239 8.06 7.41 -3.05
CA GLY A 239 6.97 7.19 -4.00
C GLY A 239 5.87 6.26 -3.46
N ARG A 240 5.09 5.66 -4.37
CA ARG A 240 3.91 4.85 -4.02
C ARG A 240 3.87 3.50 -4.72
N PHE A 241 3.06 2.59 -4.15
CA PHE A 241 2.77 1.27 -4.71
C PHE A 241 1.27 1.08 -4.92
N SER A 242 0.90 0.17 -5.83
CA SER A 242 -0.48 -0.28 -6.01
C SER A 242 -0.85 -1.43 -5.06
N GLY A 243 -2.14 -1.73 -4.99
CA GLY A 243 -2.64 -2.91 -4.27
C GLY A 243 -2.14 -4.24 -4.82
N GLY A 244 -1.73 -4.31 -6.10
CA GLY A 244 -1.16 -5.49 -6.74
C GLY A 244 0.30 -5.79 -6.39
N THR A 245 0.96 -4.95 -5.59
CA THR A 245 2.36 -5.14 -5.18
C THR A 245 2.51 -6.32 -4.23
N SER A 246 3.56 -7.10 -4.42
CA SER A 246 3.99 -8.20 -3.53
C SER A 246 5.48 -8.06 -3.19
N GLY A 247 5.90 -8.70 -2.09
CA GLY A 247 7.24 -8.56 -1.54
C GLY A 247 7.34 -7.42 -0.53
N LEU A 248 8.49 -7.30 0.14
CA LEU A 248 8.74 -6.28 1.17
C LEU A 248 8.94 -4.91 0.50
N SER A 249 7.82 -4.22 0.23
CA SER A 249 7.78 -2.93 -0.45
C SER A 249 7.17 -1.88 0.47
N ILE A 250 7.96 -0.87 0.82
CA ILE A 250 7.64 0.20 1.77
C ILE A 250 7.60 1.51 1.00
N GLY A 251 6.43 2.13 0.94
CA GLY A 251 6.20 3.39 0.24
C GLY A 251 5.83 4.54 1.17
N HIS A 252 5.67 5.70 0.57
CA HIS A 252 5.22 6.91 1.26
C HIS A 252 6.17 7.35 2.38
N VAL A 253 7.49 7.07 2.26
CA VAL A 253 8.47 7.50 3.25
C VAL A 253 8.36 9.01 3.44
N SER A 254 8.04 9.41 4.66
CA SER A 254 7.78 10.81 5.01
C SER A 254 8.65 11.25 6.19
N PRO A 255 9.28 12.44 6.08
CA PRO A 255 9.30 13.34 4.92
C PRO A 255 10.01 12.75 3.69
N GLU A 256 9.54 13.09 2.47
CA GLU A 256 10.20 12.68 1.23
C GLU A 256 11.59 13.31 1.05
N ALA A 257 12.41 12.75 0.17
CA ALA A 257 13.75 13.25 -0.11
C ALA A 257 13.77 14.72 -0.52
N ALA A 258 12.87 15.16 -1.39
CA ALA A 258 12.77 16.55 -1.85
C ALA A 258 12.30 17.53 -0.78
N SER A 259 11.79 17.04 0.35
CA SER A 259 11.43 17.84 1.53
C SER A 259 12.45 17.77 2.66
N GLY A 260 13.65 17.24 2.41
CA GLY A 260 14.73 17.12 3.39
C GLY A 260 14.62 15.90 4.31
N GLY A 261 13.81 14.91 3.94
CA GLY A 261 13.71 13.64 4.66
C GLY A 261 15.04 12.88 4.69
N VAL A 262 15.23 12.04 5.71
CA VAL A 262 16.46 11.26 5.90
C VAL A 262 16.72 10.31 4.73
N ILE A 263 15.69 9.89 4.01
CA ILE A 263 15.85 9.08 2.79
C ILE A 263 16.77 9.75 1.74
N ALA A 264 16.84 11.09 1.72
CA ALA A 264 17.78 11.83 0.86
C ALA A 264 19.24 11.64 1.24
N LEU A 265 19.52 11.24 2.48
CA LEU A 265 20.84 11.11 3.07
C LEU A 265 21.39 9.69 3.01
N VAL A 266 20.59 8.71 2.58
CA VAL A 266 21.02 7.32 2.44
C VAL A 266 22.09 7.23 1.37
N GLU A 267 23.18 6.52 1.66
CA GLU A 267 24.27 6.22 0.72
C GLU A 267 24.32 4.71 0.41
N ASP A 268 24.90 4.35 -0.72
CA ASP A 268 25.07 2.93 -1.08
C ASP A 268 25.88 2.19 0.00
N GLY A 269 25.36 1.05 0.43
CA GLY A 269 25.96 0.21 1.47
C GLY A 269 25.52 0.54 2.90
N ASP A 270 24.79 1.63 3.15
CA ASP A 270 24.20 1.91 4.45
C ASP A 270 23.24 0.80 4.87
N THR A 271 23.29 0.39 6.12
CA THR A 271 22.36 -0.63 6.62
C THR A 271 20.99 -0.01 6.91
N VAL A 272 19.95 -0.57 6.29
CA VAL A 272 18.54 -0.26 6.59
C VAL A 272 17.91 -1.46 7.31
N THR A 273 17.32 -1.21 8.47
CA THR A 273 16.63 -2.21 9.28
C THR A 273 15.12 -1.96 9.28
N ILE A 274 14.36 -3.01 9.00
CA ILE A 274 12.89 -3.00 8.90
C ILE A 274 12.35 -4.03 9.88
N ASP A 275 11.40 -3.64 10.72
CA ASP A 275 10.74 -4.51 11.69
C ASP A 275 9.23 -4.24 11.67
N ILE A 276 8.50 -5.03 10.87
CA ILE A 276 7.05 -4.90 10.72
C ILE A 276 6.31 -5.18 12.03
N PRO A 277 6.62 -6.26 12.80
CA PRO A 277 6.01 -6.51 14.10
C PRO A 277 6.08 -5.32 15.05
N ASN A 278 7.25 -4.68 15.14
CA ASN A 278 7.47 -3.52 16.02
C ASN A 278 7.19 -2.17 15.33
N ARG A 279 6.65 -2.18 14.09
CA ARG A 279 6.33 -0.95 13.33
C ARG A 279 7.53 -0.01 13.21
N SER A 280 8.72 -0.54 12.98
CA SER A 280 9.96 0.24 12.94
C SER A 280 10.65 0.15 11.58
N ILE A 281 11.25 1.28 11.19
CA ILE A 281 12.18 1.38 10.05
C ILE A 281 13.34 2.31 10.43
N ARG A 282 14.57 1.86 10.26
CA ARG A 282 15.75 2.60 10.68
C ARG A 282 16.85 2.59 9.62
N LEU A 283 17.53 3.70 9.52
CA LEU A 283 18.84 3.80 8.88
C LEU A 283 19.90 3.73 9.99
N GLU A 284 20.77 2.75 9.93
CA GLU A 284 21.81 2.48 10.95
C GLU A 284 23.03 3.37 10.70
N VAL A 285 22.80 4.68 10.74
CA VAL A 285 23.81 5.75 10.61
C VAL A 285 23.61 6.69 11.78
N ASP A 286 24.68 7.11 12.41
CA ASP A 286 24.62 7.99 13.58
C ASP A 286 24.23 9.43 13.20
N ASP A 287 23.69 10.15 14.16
CA ASP A 287 23.14 11.49 13.96
C ASP A 287 24.23 12.51 13.51
N ALA A 288 25.48 12.33 13.93
CA ALA A 288 26.58 13.22 13.55
C ALA A 288 26.91 13.05 12.06
N GLU A 289 26.94 11.81 11.56
CA GLU A 289 27.13 11.53 10.15
C GLU A 289 25.94 11.99 9.32
N LEU A 290 24.70 11.78 9.77
CA LEU A 290 23.51 12.32 9.11
C LEU A 290 23.54 13.85 9.02
N ALA A 291 23.98 14.54 10.07
CA ALA A 291 24.14 15.99 10.06
C ALA A 291 25.22 16.44 9.07
N ARG A 292 26.34 15.73 8.99
CA ARG A 292 27.41 15.97 8.01
C ARG A 292 26.91 15.81 6.57
N ARG A 293 26.20 14.71 6.27
CA ARG A 293 25.61 14.44 4.94
C ARG A 293 24.58 15.50 4.56
N ARG A 294 23.75 15.93 5.52
CA ARG A 294 22.77 17.00 5.33
C ARG A 294 23.45 18.31 4.92
N ALA A 295 24.46 18.74 5.67
CA ALA A 295 25.21 19.95 5.36
C ALA A 295 25.89 19.87 3.99
N ALA A 296 26.45 18.71 3.63
CA ALA A 296 27.07 18.50 2.34
C ALA A 296 26.05 18.56 1.18
N LEU A 297 24.87 17.97 1.35
CA LEU A 297 23.79 17.99 0.36
C LEU A 297 23.24 19.41 0.14
N GLU A 298 23.04 20.15 1.23
CA GLU A 298 22.61 21.55 1.18
C GLU A 298 23.64 22.46 0.49
N ALA A 299 24.92 22.28 0.76
CA ALA A 299 26.00 23.00 0.10
C ALA A 299 26.11 22.65 -1.41
N ALA A 300 25.73 21.43 -1.79
CA ALA A 300 25.73 20.97 -3.19
C ALA A 300 24.50 21.40 -4.00
N GLY A 301 23.60 22.19 -3.45
CA GLY A 301 22.43 22.73 -4.13
C GLY A 301 21.09 22.13 -3.68
N GLY A 302 21.09 21.37 -2.58
CA GLY A 302 19.89 20.94 -1.87
C GLY A 302 19.28 19.62 -2.37
N TYR A 303 18.05 19.40 -1.96
CA TYR A 303 17.33 18.14 -2.04
C TYR A 303 16.70 17.92 -3.44
N ARG A 304 17.53 17.53 -4.39
CA ARG A 304 17.11 17.23 -5.76
C ARG A 304 17.96 16.08 -6.34
N PRO A 305 17.42 15.29 -7.30
CA PRO A 305 18.20 14.24 -7.94
C PRO A 305 19.41 14.82 -8.67
N ARG A 306 20.54 14.11 -8.65
CA ARG A 306 21.81 14.53 -9.28
C ARG A 306 21.76 14.43 -10.80
N SER A 307 21.09 13.37 -11.29
CA SER A 307 20.96 13.10 -12.72
C SER A 307 19.57 12.55 -13.01
N ARG A 308 18.64 13.41 -13.39
CA ARG A 308 17.33 12.96 -13.84
C ARG A 308 16.97 13.69 -15.12
N ASP A 309 16.79 12.90 -16.19
CA ASP A 309 16.31 13.40 -17.48
C ASP A 309 14.79 13.22 -17.60
N ARG A 310 14.04 13.80 -16.66
CA ARG A 310 12.58 13.82 -16.71
C ARG A 310 12.07 15.24 -16.77
N GLN A 311 11.37 15.56 -17.87
CA GLN A 311 10.71 16.85 -18.02
C GLN A 311 9.43 16.90 -17.17
N VAL A 312 9.40 17.84 -16.23
CA VAL A 312 8.21 18.08 -15.40
C VAL A 312 7.40 19.22 -15.99
N SER A 313 6.13 18.96 -16.34
CA SER A 313 5.23 19.96 -16.92
C SER A 313 4.97 21.13 -15.96
N ALA A 314 4.53 22.28 -16.48
CA ALA A 314 4.19 23.45 -15.67
C ALA A 314 3.10 23.11 -14.63
N ALA A 315 2.10 22.32 -15.01
CA ALA A 315 1.03 21.87 -14.10
C ALA A 315 1.57 21.04 -12.94
N LEU A 316 2.47 20.09 -13.20
CA LEU A 316 3.08 19.27 -12.16
C LEU A 316 4.04 20.07 -11.28
N ARG A 317 4.75 21.07 -11.83
CA ARG A 317 5.57 21.98 -11.01
C ARG A 317 4.72 22.84 -10.07
N ALA A 318 3.57 23.34 -10.56
CA ALA A 318 2.62 24.06 -9.73
C ALA A 318 2.04 23.17 -8.62
N TYR A 319 1.71 21.92 -8.92
CA TYR A 319 1.31 20.94 -7.91
C TYR A 319 2.41 20.73 -6.86
N ALA A 320 3.64 20.45 -7.29
CA ALA A 320 4.77 20.18 -6.39
C ALA A 320 5.07 21.34 -5.43
N ALA A 321 4.91 22.60 -5.89
CA ALA A 321 5.11 23.79 -5.07
C ALA A 321 4.14 23.86 -3.89
N LEU A 322 2.93 23.34 -4.05
CA LEU A 322 1.87 23.37 -3.04
C LEU A 322 1.67 22.02 -2.34
N ALA A 323 2.24 20.92 -2.85
CA ALA A 323 2.01 19.59 -2.32
C ALA A 323 2.46 19.47 -0.85
N THR A 324 1.63 18.82 -0.05
CA THR A 324 2.00 18.31 1.29
C THR A 324 2.76 17.00 1.14
N SER A 325 3.29 16.47 2.24
CA SER A 325 3.93 15.16 2.29
C SER A 325 2.89 14.02 2.18
N ALA A 326 3.35 12.81 1.88
CA ALA A 326 2.50 11.65 1.70
C ALA A 326 1.74 11.22 2.96
N ASP A 327 2.31 11.46 4.15
CA ASP A 327 1.65 11.26 5.45
C ASP A 327 0.41 12.15 5.64
N ARG A 328 0.27 13.20 4.82
CA ARG A 328 -0.88 14.12 4.77
C ARG A 328 -1.71 13.99 3.47
N GLY A 329 -1.58 12.87 2.77
CA GLY A 329 -2.34 12.60 1.56
C GLY A 329 -1.82 13.30 0.29
N ALA A 330 -0.64 13.94 0.33
CA ALA A 330 -0.06 14.65 -0.82
C ALA A 330 -1.01 15.69 -1.45
N VAL A 331 -1.87 16.30 -0.66
CA VAL A 331 -2.82 17.33 -1.07
C VAL A 331 -2.13 18.68 -1.32
N ARG A 332 -2.81 19.61 -1.98
CA ARG A 332 -2.31 20.96 -2.16
C ARG A 332 -2.67 21.84 -0.97
N ASP A 333 -1.66 22.33 -0.25
CA ASP A 333 -1.79 23.34 0.80
C ASP A 333 -1.89 24.74 0.13
N VAL A 334 -3.12 25.16 -0.19
CA VAL A 334 -3.38 26.48 -0.79
C VAL A 334 -3.10 27.63 0.18
N GLY A 335 -3.12 27.41 1.50
CA GLY A 335 -2.74 28.40 2.50
C GLY A 335 -1.28 28.88 2.37
N ARG A 336 -0.44 28.15 1.63
CA ARG A 336 0.90 28.64 1.26
C ARG A 336 0.85 29.84 0.33
N LEU A 337 -0.19 29.97 -0.50
CA LEU A 337 -0.36 31.14 -1.40
C LEU A 337 -0.69 32.42 -0.63
N GLU A 338 -1.32 32.28 0.55
CA GLU A 338 -1.67 33.42 1.41
C GLU A 338 -0.47 33.93 2.20
N ARG A 339 0.63 33.16 2.24
CA ARG A 339 1.89 33.47 2.92
C ARG A 339 2.99 33.98 1.98
N LEU A 340 2.72 34.09 0.69
CA LEU A 340 3.58 34.68 -0.34
C LEU A 340 3.26 36.15 -0.54
#